data_780fefb3a263a8b39895a1746bb04bff
#
_entry.id   780fefb3a263a8b39895a1746bb04bff
#
_cell.length_a   1.000
_cell.length_b   1.000
_cell.length_c   1.000
_cell.angle_alpha   90.00
_cell.angle_beta   90.00
_cell.angle_gamma   90.00
#
_symmetry.space_group_name_H-M   'P 1'
#
loop_
_entity.id
_entity.type
_entity.pdbx_description
1 polymer ?
#
loop_
_entity_poly.entity_id
_entity_poly.type
_entity_poly.pdbx_seq_one_letter_code
_entity_poly.pdbx_strand_id
1 'polypeptide(L)'
;MPVGSTPSVHLIHVVEEEATWQGHSMSFTLQPIPVRRPARGRAEAALECARCGLPVWLRIRSARATVRRRRAWLSMALLSWVVAPSPLVAWELVPQLMFSLSNEQTLSVIGGSLLLFFFGLFALIRFMIEDGVRMSEGGRRWRAVRDGCHGLRRVPR
;
A
#
# COMPACT_ATOMS: atom_id res chain seq x y z
N MET A 1 -17.86 3.13 -3.12
CA MET A 1 -17.67 4.51 -2.60
C MET A 1 -18.42 5.46 -3.53
N PRO A 2 -19.32 6.32 -3.01
CA PRO A 2 -20.06 7.27 -3.84
C PRO A 2 -19.12 8.30 -4.47
N VAL A 3 -19.50 8.79 -5.65
CA VAL A 3 -18.82 9.88 -6.36
C VAL A 3 -18.95 11.14 -5.49
N GLY A 4 -17.86 11.87 -5.29
CA GLY A 4 -17.85 13.07 -4.46
C GLY A 4 -17.62 12.85 -2.95
N SER A 5 -17.38 11.61 -2.50
CA SER A 5 -17.00 11.36 -1.11
C SER A 5 -15.61 11.95 -0.79
N THR A 6 -15.47 12.49 0.39
CA THR A 6 -14.15 12.87 0.92
C THR A 6 -13.29 11.62 1.19
N PRO A 7 -11.97 11.71 1.06
CA PRO A 7 -11.08 10.62 1.46
C PRO A 7 -11.23 10.28 2.95
N SER A 8 -11.08 9.00 3.28
CA SER A 8 -10.99 8.54 4.70
C SER A 8 -9.58 8.66 5.28
N VAL A 9 -8.76 9.51 4.69
CA VAL A 9 -7.37 9.74 5.05
C VAL A 9 -7.25 11.15 5.59
N HIS A 10 -6.51 11.32 6.67
CA HIS A 10 -6.23 12.60 7.30
C HIS A 10 -4.77 12.97 7.05
N LEU A 11 -4.51 14.27 6.91
CA LEU A 11 -3.18 14.82 6.98
C LEU A 11 -2.73 14.76 8.43
N ILE A 12 -1.53 14.25 8.67
CA ILE A 12 -0.90 14.32 10.00
C ILE A 12 0.22 15.35 9.97
N HIS A 13 0.33 16.11 11.03
CA HIS A 13 1.47 16.92 11.37
C HIS A 13 2.13 16.31 12.61
N VAL A 14 3.37 15.86 12.45
CA VAL A 14 4.15 15.30 13.56
C VAL A 14 4.63 16.47 14.43
N VAL A 15 4.28 16.44 15.70
CA VAL A 15 4.63 17.48 16.66
C VAL A 15 5.92 17.09 17.38
N GLU A 16 6.01 15.83 17.77
CA GLU A 16 7.12 15.34 18.59
C GLU A 16 7.37 13.88 18.25
N GLU A 17 8.63 13.53 18.14
CA GLU A 17 9.08 12.16 17.96
C GLU A 17 10.14 11.86 19.03
N GLU A 18 9.79 10.99 19.96
CA GLU A 18 10.70 10.52 21.00
C GLU A 18 11.10 9.07 20.71
N ALA A 19 12.41 8.85 20.58
CA ALA A 19 12.98 7.51 20.55
C ALA A 19 13.19 7.04 21.99
N THR A 20 12.45 6.00 22.37
CA THR A 20 12.63 5.33 23.66
C THR A 20 13.27 3.96 23.44
N TRP A 21 13.87 3.40 24.46
CA TRP A 21 14.46 2.05 24.41
C TRP A 21 13.42 0.94 24.10
N GLN A 22 12.13 1.23 24.29
CA GLN A 22 11.00 0.34 23.97
C GLN A 22 10.38 0.59 22.60
N GLY A 23 10.82 1.62 21.85
CA GLY A 23 10.28 1.97 20.54
C GLY A 23 10.25 3.48 20.30
N HIS A 24 9.52 3.88 19.26
CA HIS A 24 9.30 5.27 18.93
C HIS A 24 7.90 5.70 19.38
N SER A 25 7.84 6.76 20.20
CA SER A 25 6.61 7.48 20.52
C SER A 25 6.49 8.68 19.58
N MET A 26 5.30 8.87 19.00
CA MET A 26 5.07 9.95 18.05
C MET A 26 3.75 10.66 18.37
N SER A 27 3.84 11.94 18.72
CA SER A 27 2.70 12.82 18.87
C SER A 27 2.37 13.50 17.55
N PHE A 28 1.11 13.50 17.14
CA PHE A 28 0.70 14.12 15.89
C PHE A 28 -0.69 14.73 15.99
N THR A 29 -0.94 15.76 15.18
CA THR A 29 -2.26 16.33 14.99
C THR A 29 -2.88 15.82 13.71
N LEU A 30 -4.20 15.55 13.73
CA LEU A 30 -4.98 15.06 12.59
C LEU A 30 -5.77 16.20 11.98
N GLN A 31 -5.65 16.38 10.66
CA GLN A 31 -6.44 17.34 9.89
C GLN A 31 -7.20 16.60 8.79
N PRO A 32 -8.54 16.73 8.72
CA PRO A 32 -9.32 16.14 7.65
C PRO A 32 -8.97 16.79 6.32
N ILE A 33 -9.02 16.01 5.24
CA ILE A 33 -8.81 16.49 3.87
C ILE A 33 -10.19 16.83 3.27
N PRO A 34 -10.57 18.10 3.18
CA PRO A 34 -11.91 18.52 2.74
C PRO A 34 -12.11 18.40 1.21
N VAL A 35 -11.09 17.93 0.49
CA VAL A 35 -11.12 17.86 -0.96
C VAL A 35 -11.93 16.66 -1.42
N ARG A 36 -12.96 16.90 -2.22
CA ARG A 36 -13.79 15.84 -2.80
C ARG A 36 -13.04 15.06 -3.89
N ARG A 37 -13.29 13.76 -3.95
CA ARG A 37 -12.73 12.92 -5.01
C ARG A 37 -13.26 13.33 -6.37
N PRO A 38 -12.41 13.46 -7.40
CA PRO A 38 -12.85 13.76 -8.74
C PRO A 38 -13.71 12.61 -9.29
N ALA A 39 -14.65 12.93 -10.19
CA ALA A 39 -15.50 11.94 -10.83
C ALA A 39 -14.68 10.95 -11.68
N ARG A 40 -13.62 11.44 -12.35
CA ARG A 40 -12.72 10.65 -13.20
C ARG A 40 -11.28 11.14 -13.04
N GLY A 41 -10.33 10.24 -13.29
CA GLY A 41 -8.89 10.57 -13.30
C GLY A 41 -8.33 10.87 -11.92
N ARG A 42 -7.56 11.95 -11.84
CA ARG A 42 -6.88 12.45 -10.63
C ARG A 42 -7.02 13.96 -10.56
N ALA A 43 -7.08 14.49 -9.36
CA ALA A 43 -7.01 15.92 -9.06
C ALA A 43 -5.81 16.19 -8.16
N GLU A 44 -5.22 17.37 -8.30
CA GLU A 44 -4.21 17.88 -7.38
C GLU A 44 -4.83 19.02 -6.59
N ALA A 45 -4.53 19.07 -5.31
CA ALA A 45 -5.02 20.10 -4.40
C ALA A 45 -3.93 20.46 -3.41
N ALA A 46 -3.76 21.74 -3.15
CA ALA A 46 -2.96 22.23 -2.05
C ALA A 46 -3.83 22.32 -0.80
N LEU A 47 -3.35 21.81 0.30
CA LEU A 47 -3.98 21.92 1.61
C LEU A 47 -2.99 22.57 2.56
N GLU A 48 -3.38 23.68 3.15
CA GLU A 48 -2.57 24.33 4.19
C GLU A 48 -2.66 23.52 5.48
N CYS A 49 -1.52 23.23 6.08
CA CYS A 49 -1.46 22.58 7.37
C CYS A 49 -1.95 23.54 8.46
N ALA A 50 -2.97 23.15 9.20
CA ALA A 50 -3.55 23.97 10.27
C ALA A 50 -2.56 24.28 11.41
N ARG A 51 -1.46 23.52 11.53
CA ARG A 51 -0.47 23.69 12.60
C ARG A 51 0.69 24.62 12.19
N CYS A 52 1.25 24.44 11.00
CA CYS A 52 2.44 25.19 10.56
C CYS A 52 2.19 26.14 9.37
N GLY A 53 0.96 26.16 8.79
CA GLY A 53 0.62 27.02 7.65
C GLY A 53 1.24 26.61 6.31
N LEU A 54 2.10 25.57 6.28
CA LEU A 54 2.77 25.17 5.04
C LEU A 54 1.80 24.48 4.08
N PRO A 55 1.87 24.79 2.78
CA PRO A 55 1.06 24.16 1.76
C PRO A 55 1.56 22.73 1.50
N VAL A 56 0.67 21.76 1.64
CA VAL A 56 0.92 20.34 1.34
C VAL A 56 0.16 19.96 0.08
N TRP A 57 0.89 19.58 -0.96
CA TRP A 57 0.32 19.17 -2.22
C TRP A 57 -0.15 17.73 -2.19
N LEU A 58 -1.42 17.53 -2.47
CA LEU A 58 -2.07 16.23 -2.46
C LEU A 58 -2.54 15.85 -3.86
N ARG A 59 -2.28 14.61 -4.24
CA ARG A 59 -2.81 14.00 -5.45
C ARG A 59 -3.89 13.00 -5.09
N ILE A 60 -5.12 13.29 -5.49
CA ILE A 60 -6.32 12.51 -5.14
C ILE A 60 -6.85 11.82 -6.38
N ARG A 61 -7.00 10.51 -6.33
CA ARG A 61 -7.58 9.70 -7.42
C ARG A 61 -9.08 9.59 -7.27
N SER A 62 -9.77 9.44 -8.41
CA SER A 62 -11.20 9.15 -8.41
C SER A 62 -11.51 7.84 -7.67
N ALA A 63 -12.72 7.75 -7.10
CA ALA A 63 -13.17 6.56 -6.39
C ALA A 63 -13.10 5.31 -7.27
N ARG A 64 -13.52 5.41 -8.53
CA ARG A 64 -13.47 4.30 -9.50
C ARG A 64 -12.04 3.82 -9.78
N ALA A 65 -11.09 4.75 -9.97
CA ALA A 65 -9.70 4.41 -10.21
C ALA A 65 -9.06 3.72 -8.98
N THR A 66 -9.39 4.19 -7.77
CA THR A 66 -8.92 3.59 -6.53
C THR A 66 -9.45 2.17 -6.36
N VAL A 67 -10.76 1.95 -6.56
CA VAL A 67 -11.38 0.62 -6.47
C VAL A 67 -10.81 -0.33 -7.52
N ARG A 68 -10.65 0.12 -8.77
CA ARG A 68 -10.05 -0.70 -9.83
C ARG A 68 -8.64 -1.15 -9.46
N ARG A 69 -7.83 -0.23 -8.94
CA ARG A 69 -6.45 -0.55 -8.53
C ARG A 69 -6.41 -1.48 -7.32
N ARG A 70 -7.29 -1.31 -6.34
CA ARG A 70 -7.43 -2.24 -5.22
C ARG A 70 -7.81 -3.63 -5.70
N ARG A 71 -8.80 -3.74 -6.60
CA ARG A 71 -9.18 -5.04 -7.19
C ARG A 71 -8.02 -5.69 -7.93
N ALA A 72 -7.25 -4.94 -8.71
CA ALA A 72 -6.07 -5.46 -9.40
C ALA A 72 -5.03 -6.01 -8.40
N TRP A 73 -4.75 -5.30 -7.30
CA TRP A 73 -3.86 -5.80 -6.26
C TRP A 73 -4.39 -7.07 -5.59
N LEU A 74 -5.70 -7.11 -5.28
CA LEU A 74 -6.33 -8.30 -4.71
C LEU A 74 -6.27 -9.49 -5.68
N SER A 75 -6.57 -9.27 -6.96
CA SER A 75 -6.49 -10.34 -7.96
C SER A 75 -5.06 -10.89 -8.11
N MET A 76 -4.05 -10.02 -8.08
CA MET A 76 -2.64 -10.45 -8.10
C MET A 76 -2.27 -11.25 -6.85
N ALA A 77 -2.74 -10.83 -5.67
CA ALA A 77 -2.50 -11.58 -4.44
C ALA A 77 -3.12 -12.98 -4.49
N LEU A 78 -4.40 -13.06 -4.88
CA LEU A 78 -5.11 -14.35 -4.98
C LEU A 78 -4.48 -15.27 -6.03
N LEU A 79 -4.16 -14.73 -7.21
CA LEU A 79 -3.51 -15.50 -8.27
C LEU A 79 -2.14 -16.04 -7.81
N SER A 80 -1.33 -15.21 -7.16
CA SER A 80 -0.04 -15.64 -6.63
C SER A 80 -0.18 -16.76 -5.61
N TRP A 81 -1.18 -16.71 -4.74
CA TRP A 81 -1.40 -17.73 -3.71
C TRP A 81 -2.02 -19.03 -4.25
N VAL A 82 -2.71 -18.97 -5.40
CA VAL A 82 -3.15 -20.17 -6.10
C VAL A 82 -1.99 -20.83 -6.86
N VAL A 83 -1.15 -20.02 -7.52
CA VAL A 83 -0.04 -20.52 -8.32
C VAL A 83 1.14 -20.98 -7.47
N ALA A 84 1.45 -20.28 -6.36
CA ALA A 84 2.61 -20.61 -5.53
C ALA A 84 2.63 -22.07 -5.01
N PRO A 85 1.51 -22.65 -4.50
CA PRO A 85 1.50 -24.03 -4.04
C PRO A 85 1.32 -25.07 -5.16
N SER A 86 0.96 -24.66 -6.38
CA SER A 86 0.64 -25.59 -7.47
C SER A 86 1.77 -26.61 -7.80
N PRO A 87 3.07 -26.26 -7.75
CA PRO A 87 4.11 -27.25 -7.93
C PRO A 87 4.17 -28.29 -6.80
N LEU A 88 3.88 -27.90 -5.57
CA LEU A 88 3.84 -28.82 -4.42
C LEU A 88 2.67 -29.78 -4.52
N VAL A 89 1.52 -29.29 -4.96
CA VAL A 89 0.35 -30.11 -5.21
C VAL A 89 0.59 -31.07 -6.39
N ALA A 90 1.20 -30.58 -7.47
CA ALA A 90 1.57 -31.43 -8.60
C ALA A 90 2.54 -32.54 -8.19
N TRP A 91 3.44 -32.24 -7.27
CA TRP A 91 4.39 -33.19 -6.70
C TRP A 91 3.69 -34.36 -5.97
N GLU A 92 2.72 -34.07 -5.13
CA GLU A 92 1.94 -35.10 -4.42
C GLU A 92 1.08 -35.95 -5.35
N LEU A 93 0.53 -35.32 -6.41
CA LEU A 93 -0.37 -36.01 -7.34
C LEU A 93 0.37 -36.86 -8.38
N VAL A 94 1.61 -36.49 -8.75
CA VAL A 94 2.40 -37.16 -9.76
C VAL A 94 3.85 -37.38 -9.26
N PRO A 95 4.06 -38.36 -8.37
CA PRO A 95 5.38 -38.62 -7.78
C PRO A 95 6.48 -38.89 -8.83
N GLN A 96 6.10 -39.47 -9.97
CA GLN A 96 7.04 -39.77 -11.08
C GLN A 96 7.69 -38.50 -11.69
N LEU A 97 7.01 -37.35 -11.63
CA LEU A 97 7.55 -36.06 -12.10
C LEU A 97 8.81 -35.66 -11.30
N MET A 98 8.87 -36.06 -10.06
CA MET A 98 9.94 -35.71 -9.15
C MET A 98 11.25 -36.41 -9.43
N PHE A 99 11.17 -37.70 -9.78
CA PHE A 99 12.36 -38.48 -10.09
C PHE A 99 13.05 -38.04 -11.40
N SER A 100 12.38 -37.18 -12.19
CA SER A 100 12.91 -36.64 -13.45
C SER A 100 13.55 -35.27 -13.32
N LEU A 101 13.37 -34.56 -12.20
CA LEU A 101 13.90 -33.19 -12.00
C LEU A 101 15.34 -33.24 -11.44
N SER A 102 16.22 -32.45 -12.03
CA SER A 102 17.54 -32.21 -11.45
C SER A 102 17.45 -31.39 -10.19
N ASN A 103 18.48 -31.44 -9.34
CA ASN A 103 18.56 -30.61 -8.11
C ASN A 103 18.39 -29.11 -8.39
N GLU A 104 18.94 -28.61 -9.50
CA GLU A 104 18.81 -27.20 -9.91
C GLU A 104 17.38 -26.83 -10.28
N GLN A 105 16.67 -27.72 -10.98
CA GLN A 105 15.27 -27.53 -11.33
C GLN A 105 14.38 -27.52 -10.08
N THR A 106 14.63 -28.43 -9.14
CA THR A 106 13.92 -28.50 -7.87
C THR A 106 14.11 -27.22 -7.06
N LEU A 107 15.34 -26.71 -6.94
CA LEU A 107 15.63 -25.43 -6.27
C LEU A 107 14.94 -24.25 -6.96
N SER A 108 14.90 -24.24 -8.29
CA SER A 108 14.22 -23.19 -9.07
C SER A 108 12.72 -23.20 -8.84
N VAL A 109 12.09 -24.36 -8.76
CA VAL A 109 10.66 -24.52 -8.48
C VAL A 109 10.33 -24.02 -7.06
N ILE A 110 11.09 -24.44 -6.06
CA ILE A 110 10.90 -24.03 -4.67
C ILE A 110 11.13 -22.51 -4.56
N GLY A 111 12.22 -22.00 -5.11
CA GLY A 111 12.54 -20.58 -5.10
C GLY A 111 11.45 -19.73 -5.78
N GLY A 112 10.96 -20.18 -6.93
CA GLY A 112 9.86 -19.53 -7.66
C GLY A 112 8.56 -19.50 -6.85
N SER A 113 8.21 -20.60 -6.20
CA SER A 113 7.03 -20.70 -5.33
C SER A 113 7.11 -19.73 -4.14
N LEU A 114 8.26 -19.65 -3.47
CA LEU A 114 8.49 -18.71 -2.39
C LEU A 114 8.40 -17.27 -2.85
N LEU A 115 8.99 -16.92 -3.98
CA LEU A 115 8.89 -15.57 -4.56
C LEU A 115 7.45 -15.18 -4.87
N LEU A 116 6.66 -16.09 -5.45
CA LEU A 116 5.24 -15.87 -5.71
C LEU A 116 4.45 -15.69 -4.42
N PHE A 117 4.75 -16.48 -3.40
CA PHE A 117 4.09 -16.34 -2.09
C PHE A 117 4.35 -14.95 -1.47
N PHE A 118 5.60 -14.51 -1.43
CA PHE A 118 5.95 -13.17 -0.91
C PHE A 118 5.41 -12.05 -1.78
N PHE A 119 5.36 -12.23 -3.11
CA PHE A 119 4.71 -11.28 -4.00
C PHE A 119 3.21 -11.18 -3.71
N GLY A 120 2.52 -12.29 -3.43
CA GLY A 120 1.13 -12.31 -3.00
C GLY A 120 0.91 -11.53 -1.70
N LEU A 121 1.79 -11.71 -0.72
CA LEU A 121 1.75 -10.96 0.54
C LEU A 121 1.98 -9.45 0.30
N PHE A 122 2.96 -9.10 -0.51
CA PHE A 122 3.20 -7.71 -0.92
C PHE A 122 1.97 -7.10 -1.60
N ALA A 123 1.35 -7.83 -2.54
CA ALA A 123 0.15 -7.38 -3.24
C ALA A 123 -1.04 -7.17 -2.29
N LEU A 124 -1.20 -8.04 -1.29
CA LEU A 124 -2.21 -7.89 -0.24
C LEU A 124 -1.97 -6.64 0.60
N ILE A 125 -0.73 -6.41 1.04
CA ILE A 125 -0.36 -5.19 1.76
C ILE A 125 -0.69 -3.95 0.90
N ARG A 126 -0.34 -3.98 -0.40
CA ARG A 126 -0.67 -2.89 -1.35
C ARG A 126 -2.18 -2.69 -1.48
N PHE A 127 -2.97 -3.75 -1.52
CA PHE A 127 -4.43 -3.67 -1.50
C PHE A 127 -4.95 -2.99 -0.22
N MET A 128 -4.40 -3.33 0.94
CA MET A 128 -4.84 -2.78 2.23
C MET A 128 -4.50 -1.29 2.36
N ILE A 129 -3.34 -0.86 1.88
CA ILE A 129 -2.88 0.54 2.03
C ILE A 129 -3.28 1.46 0.88
N GLU A 130 -3.85 0.95 -0.23
CA GLU A 130 -4.26 1.78 -1.36
C GLU A 130 -5.55 2.53 -1.05
N ASP A 131 -5.44 3.81 -0.77
CA ASP A 131 -6.55 4.73 -0.46
C ASP A 131 -6.78 5.78 -1.55
N GLY A 132 -5.91 5.85 -2.55
CA GLY A 132 -6.01 6.76 -3.69
C GLY A 132 -5.62 8.20 -3.38
N VAL A 133 -5.05 8.47 -2.21
CA VAL A 133 -4.48 9.77 -1.85
C VAL A 133 -2.97 9.64 -1.70
N ARG A 134 -2.23 10.57 -2.27
CA ARG A 134 -0.76 10.62 -2.16
C ARG A 134 -0.30 12.06 -2.06
N MET A 135 0.80 12.28 -1.37
CA MET A 135 1.49 13.56 -1.43
C MET A 135 2.15 13.72 -2.80
N SER A 136 2.02 14.91 -3.39
CA SER A 136 2.52 15.20 -4.75
C SER A 136 4.02 15.48 -4.74
N GLU A 137 4.55 16.08 -3.71
CA GLU A 137 5.95 16.44 -3.63
C GLU A 137 6.84 15.22 -3.38
N GLY A 138 7.59 14.87 -4.41
CA GLY A 138 8.79 14.05 -4.33
C GLY A 138 8.64 12.55 -4.09
N GLY A 139 7.45 11.99 -4.06
CA GLY A 139 7.28 10.51 -4.02
C GLY A 139 7.84 9.80 -2.78
N ARG A 140 8.38 10.52 -1.81
CA ARG A 140 9.10 9.98 -0.67
C ARG A 140 8.25 10.08 0.60
N ARG A 141 7.34 9.11 0.77
CA ARG A 141 6.58 8.92 2.00
C ARG A 141 7.42 8.99 3.28
N TRP A 142 8.69 8.60 3.19
CA TRP A 142 9.63 8.52 4.30
C TRP A 142 10.41 9.81 4.55
N ARG A 143 10.61 10.66 3.52
CA ARG A 143 11.26 11.97 3.71
C ARG A 143 10.31 13.01 4.31
N ALA A 144 9.02 12.95 4.02
CA ALA A 144 8.06 13.86 4.65
C ALA A 144 8.03 13.74 6.17
N VAL A 145 8.29 12.56 6.71
CA VAL A 145 8.46 12.35 8.16
C VAL A 145 9.81 12.88 8.66
N ARG A 146 10.85 12.85 7.82
CA ARG A 146 12.21 13.26 8.21
C ARG A 146 12.49 14.75 8.00
N ASP A 147 11.84 15.39 7.03
CA ASP A 147 11.91 16.85 6.80
C ASP A 147 10.87 17.62 7.65
N GLY A 148 10.41 16.97 8.70
CA GLY A 148 9.62 17.50 9.77
C GLY A 148 8.20 17.74 9.38
N CYS A 149 7.39 16.83 9.40
CA CYS A 149 6.11 17.23 9.90
C CYS A 149 4.86 16.71 9.20
N HIS A 150 4.87 16.25 7.96
CA HIS A 150 3.62 15.90 7.30
C HIS A 150 3.55 14.46 6.80
N GLY A 151 2.43 13.80 7.06
CA GLY A 151 2.14 12.45 6.60
C GLY A 151 0.67 12.25 6.28
N LEU A 152 0.33 11.06 5.80
CA LEU A 152 -1.05 10.66 5.57
C LEU A 152 -1.37 9.45 6.44
N ARG A 153 -2.46 9.53 7.21
CA ARG A 153 -2.92 8.44 8.07
C ARG A 153 -4.38 8.12 7.80
N ARG A 154 -4.68 6.84 7.68
CA ARG A 154 -6.06 6.37 7.64
C ARG A 154 -6.59 6.32 9.08
N VAL A 155 -7.72 6.97 9.31
CA VAL A 155 -8.46 6.83 10.57
C VAL A 155 -9.47 5.71 10.37
N PRO A 156 -9.49 4.68 11.22
CA PRO A 156 -10.55 3.68 11.22
C PRO A 156 -11.87 4.39 11.52
N ARG A 157 -12.92 3.98 10.81
CA ARG A 157 -14.29 4.44 11.07
C ARG A 157 -14.89 3.65 12.20
#